data_351632805624e341a160638699877c39
#
_entry.id   351632805624e341a160638699877c39
#
_cell.length_a   1.000
_cell.length_b   1.000
_cell.length_c   1.000
_cell.angle_alpha   90.00
_cell.angle_beta   90.00
_cell.angle_gamma   90.00
#
_symmetry.space_group_name_H-M   'P 1'
#
loop_
_entity.id
_entity.type
_entity.pdbx_description
1 polymer ?
#
loop_
_entity_poly.entity_id
_entity_poly.type
_entity_poly.pdbx_seq_one_letter_code
_entity_poly.pdbx_strand_id
1 'polypeptide(L)'
;MTVVRREARRRWLAVLAAVAVLAAIPVAVSARPSGAPSVAPAALTAKILASAGRPYQGYAESVGTLGLPELPKLGQVASLLSGSTRMRAWHAGKDRWRVDVIDTGSERGVYYERGNVVSWDYGANRLTYTEAVPVGALVQIVGNDREPVFTQRYGEPTTRLPRGADLMPPELARRLLSIGAGDPVASIPGKRIAGVSAPGLRLTSADQHSTVGHIDIWADPRTGLPLSVAVTARNAERPILVSRFLDLRQTAPTEDALVPPTRREGVSFSHVDPDDRSAIFGDNFISPDQLAGLERKRTETVEPGTEPAPGEARQFVIRFQTGEVYGVGLTQILVVPLAREVSRDALRIAGNWGSRQQVSGGQLALIAAPLLSVLVVRSEVSRTTYLVAGLVDAEVMQRVGAELAGARR
;
A
#
# COMPACT_ATOMS: atom_id res chain seq x y z
N MET A 1 58.36 37.00 8.96
CA MET A 1 57.49 35.77 8.80
C MET A 1 56.04 35.93 9.23
N THR A 2 55.54 37.05 9.71
CA THR A 2 54.19 37.28 10.28
C THR A 2 53.15 37.74 9.24
N VAL A 3 53.56 38.32 8.13
CA VAL A 3 52.60 38.82 7.08
C VAL A 3 51.95 37.71 6.28
N VAL A 4 52.70 36.68 5.91
CA VAL A 4 52.18 35.54 5.15
C VAL A 4 51.11 34.75 5.94
N ARG A 5 51.23 34.65 7.24
CA ARG A 5 50.22 34.01 8.10
C ARG A 5 48.91 34.79 8.19
N ARG A 6 48.93 36.14 8.16
CA ARG A 6 47.72 36.98 8.17
C ARG A 6 46.94 36.91 6.86
N GLU A 7 47.62 36.87 5.69
CA GLU A 7 46.93 36.73 4.41
C GLU A 7 46.36 35.31 4.20
N ALA A 8 47.09 34.26 4.60
CA ALA A 8 46.55 32.91 4.62
C ALA A 8 45.34 32.77 5.50
N ARG A 9 45.35 33.35 6.70
CA ARG A 9 44.20 33.35 7.61
C ARG A 9 42.97 34.08 7.05
N ARG A 10 43.16 35.23 6.35
CA ARG A 10 42.07 35.94 5.67
C ARG A 10 41.50 35.11 4.51
N ARG A 11 42.29 34.44 3.73
CA ARG A 11 41.85 33.54 2.64
C ARG A 11 41.05 32.36 3.20
N TRP A 12 41.49 31.72 4.27
CA TRP A 12 40.79 30.65 4.90
C TRP A 12 39.47 31.09 5.56
N LEU A 13 39.45 32.28 6.15
CA LEU A 13 38.19 32.86 6.69
C LEU A 13 37.19 33.18 5.55
N ALA A 14 37.65 33.65 4.41
CA ALA A 14 36.78 33.86 3.24
C ALA A 14 36.22 32.55 2.69
N VAL A 15 37.05 31.48 2.61
CA VAL A 15 36.59 30.14 2.21
C VAL A 15 35.58 29.57 3.21
N LEU A 16 35.84 29.67 4.50
CA LEU A 16 34.91 29.24 5.55
C LEU A 16 33.60 29.99 5.49
N ALA A 17 33.64 31.31 5.28
CA ALA A 17 32.42 32.11 5.11
C ALA A 17 31.63 31.71 3.87
N ALA A 18 32.30 31.45 2.74
CA ALA A 18 31.66 30.97 1.53
C ALA A 18 31.01 29.58 1.72
N VAL A 19 31.71 28.66 2.36
CA VAL A 19 31.17 27.33 2.71
C VAL A 19 29.98 27.44 3.67
N ALA A 20 30.06 28.31 4.69
CA ALA A 20 28.95 28.54 5.61
C ALA A 20 27.72 29.14 4.90
N VAL A 21 27.92 30.08 3.98
CA VAL A 21 26.83 30.64 3.16
C VAL A 21 26.23 29.56 2.27
N LEU A 22 27.05 28.75 1.57
CA LEU A 22 26.56 27.66 0.73
C LEU A 22 25.80 26.60 1.53
N ALA A 23 26.27 26.29 2.74
CA ALA A 23 25.58 25.35 3.66
C ALA A 23 24.29 25.94 4.24
N ALA A 24 24.19 27.25 4.41
CA ALA A 24 22.99 27.92 4.93
C ALA A 24 21.88 28.06 3.87
N ILE A 25 22.21 28.07 2.57
CA ILE A 25 21.23 28.21 1.47
C ILE A 25 20.16 27.11 1.52
N PRO A 26 20.46 25.81 1.62
CA PRO A 26 19.44 24.76 1.70
C PRO A 26 18.52 24.93 2.91
N VAL A 27 19.09 25.31 4.05
CA VAL A 27 18.33 25.57 5.29
C VAL A 27 17.41 26.77 5.15
N ALA A 28 17.90 27.87 4.59
CA ALA A 28 17.11 29.07 4.35
C ALA A 28 16.00 28.86 3.29
N VAL A 29 16.27 28.03 2.27
CA VAL A 29 15.27 27.67 1.25
C VAL A 29 14.20 26.74 1.83
N SER A 30 14.59 25.76 2.66
CA SER A 30 13.63 24.87 3.33
C SER A 30 12.81 25.54 4.41
N ALA A 31 13.31 26.60 5.04
CA ALA A 31 12.61 27.38 6.05
C ALA A 31 11.60 28.40 5.46
N ARG A 32 11.64 28.63 4.13
CA ARG A 32 10.65 29.52 3.51
C ARG A 32 9.25 28.93 3.58
N PRO A 33 8.22 29.70 3.95
CA PRO A 33 6.84 29.25 3.87
C PRO A 33 6.55 28.70 2.48
N SER A 34 5.90 27.57 2.39
CA SER A 34 5.64 26.89 1.10
C SER A 34 4.74 27.69 0.16
N GLY A 35 4.07 28.76 0.68
CA GLY A 35 3.06 29.51 -0.08
C GLY A 35 1.89 28.61 -0.55
N ALA A 36 1.72 27.45 0.09
CA ALA A 36 0.63 26.55 -0.27
C ALA A 36 -0.71 27.19 0.09
N PRO A 37 -1.72 27.12 -0.82
CA PRO A 37 -3.04 27.66 -0.53
C PRO A 37 -3.69 26.87 0.61
N SER A 38 -4.50 27.52 1.42
CA SER A 38 -5.33 26.87 2.41
C SER A 38 -6.48 26.14 1.71
N VAL A 39 -6.61 24.85 1.97
CA VAL A 39 -7.70 23.99 1.45
C VAL A 39 -8.32 23.26 2.63
N ALA A 40 -9.66 23.26 2.70
CA ALA A 40 -10.37 22.52 3.74
C ALA A 40 -10.03 21.02 3.67
N PRO A 41 -9.79 20.33 4.80
CA PRO A 41 -9.37 18.92 4.82
C PRO A 41 -10.30 18.00 4.03
N ALA A 42 -11.61 18.12 4.22
CA ALA A 42 -12.59 17.30 3.50
C ALA A 42 -12.54 17.54 1.98
N ALA A 43 -12.38 18.79 1.54
CA ALA A 43 -12.26 19.12 0.12
C ALA A 43 -10.95 18.59 -0.48
N LEU A 44 -9.84 18.63 0.27
CA LEU A 44 -8.57 18.06 -0.17
C LEU A 44 -8.66 16.54 -0.26
N THR A 45 -9.27 15.87 0.72
CA THR A 45 -9.53 14.42 0.71
C THR A 45 -10.35 14.02 -0.52
N ALA A 46 -11.46 14.71 -0.80
CA ALA A 46 -12.29 14.43 -1.97
C ALA A 46 -11.50 14.59 -3.29
N LYS A 47 -10.69 15.66 -3.42
CA LYS A 47 -9.83 15.87 -4.59
C LYS A 47 -8.79 14.75 -4.74
N ILE A 48 -8.17 14.30 -3.65
CA ILE A 48 -7.19 13.20 -3.66
C ILE A 48 -7.85 11.93 -4.17
N LEU A 49 -9.00 11.54 -3.63
CA LEU A 49 -9.72 10.34 -4.05
C LEU A 49 -10.16 10.44 -5.53
N ALA A 50 -10.60 11.60 -5.99
CA ALA A 50 -10.99 11.83 -7.38
C ALA A 50 -9.80 11.86 -8.36
N SER A 51 -8.55 11.93 -7.88
CA SER A 51 -7.37 12.03 -8.74
C SER A 51 -6.91 10.71 -9.38
N ALA A 52 -7.59 9.59 -9.16
CA ALA A 52 -7.17 8.25 -9.59
C ALA A 52 -6.93 8.11 -11.11
N GLY A 53 -7.69 8.83 -11.92
CA GLY A 53 -7.55 8.84 -13.38
C GLY A 53 -6.60 9.90 -13.94
N ARG A 54 -5.95 10.72 -13.09
CA ARG A 54 -5.08 11.79 -13.56
C ARG A 54 -3.78 11.26 -14.13
N PRO A 55 -3.41 11.65 -15.35
CA PRO A 55 -2.15 11.23 -15.93
C PRO A 55 -0.97 11.96 -15.28
N TYR A 56 0.14 11.22 -15.13
CA TYR A 56 1.40 11.77 -14.66
C TYR A 56 2.59 10.90 -15.08
N GLN A 57 3.76 11.50 -15.05
CA GLN A 57 5.06 10.82 -15.15
C GLN A 57 5.95 11.36 -14.05
N GLY A 58 6.72 10.51 -13.39
CA GLY A 58 7.54 11.01 -12.29
C GLY A 58 8.56 10.01 -11.78
N TYR A 59 9.46 10.56 -10.98
CA TYR A 59 10.45 9.82 -10.23
C TYR A 59 10.16 9.99 -8.74
N ALA A 60 10.00 8.88 -8.04
CA ALA A 60 9.63 8.85 -6.63
C ALA A 60 10.60 8.00 -5.82
N GLU A 61 10.68 8.29 -4.54
CA GLU A 61 11.42 7.53 -3.56
C GLU A 61 10.50 7.16 -2.41
N SER A 62 10.53 5.90 -2.01
CA SER A 62 9.90 5.43 -0.78
C SER A 62 10.99 4.98 0.19
N VAL A 63 10.96 5.47 1.41
CA VAL A 63 11.88 5.07 2.49
C VAL A 63 11.06 4.49 3.62
N GLY A 64 11.32 3.22 3.92
CA GLY A 64 10.69 2.49 5.02
C GLY A 64 11.71 2.02 6.05
N THR A 65 11.31 2.01 7.31
CA THR A 65 12.13 1.54 8.45
C THR A 65 11.40 0.50 9.29
N LEU A 66 10.51 -0.30 8.65
CA LEU A 66 9.65 -1.24 9.37
C LEU A 66 10.43 -2.40 10.02
N GLY A 67 11.60 -2.75 9.49
CA GLY A 67 12.42 -3.85 10.05
C GLY A 67 11.74 -5.22 9.97
N LEU A 68 10.98 -5.48 8.90
CA LEU A 68 10.34 -6.78 8.71
C LEU A 68 11.37 -7.85 8.31
N PRO A 69 11.25 -9.07 8.84
CA PRO A 69 12.10 -10.18 8.43
C PRO A 69 11.81 -10.59 6.98
N GLU A 70 12.84 -11.10 6.30
CA GLU A 70 12.68 -11.73 5.00
C GLU A 70 11.97 -13.07 5.15
N LEU A 71 10.66 -13.07 5.03
CA LEU A 71 9.86 -14.28 4.98
C LEU A 71 9.97 -14.92 3.59
N PRO A 72 10.10 -16.25 3.48
CA PRO A 72 10.08 -16.95 2.19
C PRO A 72 8.86 -16.54 1.38
N LYS A 73 9.06 -16.26 0.10
CA LYS A 73 8.06 -15.70 -0.84
C LYS A 73 7.55 -14.29 -0.49
N LEU A 74 7.92 -13.72 0.67
CA LEU A 74 7.55 -12.35 1.09
C LEU A 74 8.76 -11.41 1.21
N GLY A 75 9.97 -11.84 0.88
CA GLY A 75 11.19 -11.04 0.99
C GLY A 75 11.12 -9.72 0.22
N GLN A 76 10.47 -9.72 -0.94
CA GLN A 76 10.25 -8.49 -1.71
C GLN A 76 9.37 -7.47 -0.95
N VAL A 77 8.35 -7.94 -0.22
CA VAL A 77 7.49 -7.06 0.59
C VAL A 77 8.29 -6.47 1.76
N ALA A 78 9.10 -7.29 2.43
CA ALA A 78 9.95 -6.84 3.51
C ALA A 78 10.95 -5.78 3.03
N SER A 79 11.62 -5.98 1.90
CA SER A 79 12.57 -5.02 1.33
C SER A 79 11.90 -3.69 0.93
N LEU A 80 10.70 -3.74 0.35
CA LEU A 80 9.92 -2.54 -0.01
C LEU A 80 9.56 -1.67 1.22
N LEU A 81 9.33 -2.28 2.38
CA LEU A 81 8.91 -1.60 3.60
C LEU A 81 10.05 -1.30 4.57
N SER A 82 11.25 -1.86 4.36
CA SER A 82 12.39 -1.76 5.28
C SER A 82 13.63 -1.14 4.64
N GLY A 83 13.50 -0.47 3.51
CA GLY A 83 14.62 0.12 2.77
C GLY A 83 14.24 1.36 1.98
N SER A 84 15.16 1.82 1.13
CA SER A 84 14.92 2.87 0.15
C SER A 84 14.59 2.22 -1.20
N THR A 85 13.41 2.51 -1.71
CA THR A 85 12.93 2.06 -3.02
C THR A 85 12.77 3.26 -3.93
N ARG A 86 13.50 3.28 -5.04
CA ARG A 86 13.39 4.31 -6.08
C ARG A 86 12.53 3.80 -7.21
N MET A 87 11.63 4.64 -7.69
CA MET A 87 10.62 4.24 -8.66
C MET A 87 10.47 5.30 -9.75
N ARG A 88 10.30 4.84 -10.97
CA ARG A 88 9.90 5.68 -12.09
C ARG A 88 8.51 5.25 -12.54
N ALA A 89 7.61 6.20 -12.74
CA ALA A 89 6.24 5.91 -13.09
C ALA A 89 5.79 6.65 -14.35
N TRP A 90 4.98 5.96 -15.13
CA TRP A 90 4.22 6.47 -16.27
C TRP A 90 2.77 6.03 -16.09
N HIS A 91 1.90 6.97 -15.82
CA HIS A 91 0.50 6.72 -15.49
C HIS A 91 -0.39 7.47 -16.48
N ALA A 92 -1.08 6.75 -17.35
CA ALA A 92 -2.05 7.32 -18.27
C ALA A 92 -3.46 7.40 -17.68
N GLY A 93 -3.73 6.57 -16.68
CA GLY A 93 -4.99 6.48 -15.96
C GLY A 93 -5.04 5.22 -15.10
N LYS A 94 -6.16 5.02 -14.40
CA LYS A 94 -6.32 3.87 -13.48
C LYS A 94 -6.19 2.50 -14.17
N ASP A 95 -6.50 2.43 -15.46
CA ASP A 95 -6.53 1.18 -16.22
C ASP A 95 -5.28 0.95 -17.07
N ARG A 96 -4.33 1.91 -17.09
CA ARG A 96 -3.09 1.77 -17.86
C ARG A 96 -1.95 2.58 -17.25
N TRP A 97 -0.93 1.87 -16.77
CA TRP A 97 0.24 2.46 -16.15
C TRP A 97 1.45 1.52 -16.17
N ARG A 98 2.62 2.10 -15.97
CA ARG A 98 3.89 1.40 -15.75
C ARG A 98 4.61 1.99 -14.56
N VAL A 99 5.22 1.13 -13.73
CA VAL A 99 6.13 1.52 -12.66
C VAL A 99 7.37 0.63 -12.71
N ASP A 100 8.52 1.26 -12.80
CA ASP A 100 9.81 0.59 -12.70
C ASP A 100 10.39 0.83 -11.31
N VAL A 101 10.77 -0.24 -10.64
CA VAL A 101 11.56 -0.21 -9.39
C VAL A 101 13.02 -0.32 -9.78
N ILE A 102 13.80 0.66 -9.33
CA ILE A 102 15.22 0.79 -9.63
C ILE A 102 16.00 0.38 -8.38
N ASP A 103 16.76 -0.69 -8.51
CA ASP A 103 17.65 -1.20 -7.47
C ASP A 103 19.10 -1.15 -7.92
N THR A 104 20.04 -1.36 -7.00
CA THR A 104 21.48 -1.37 -7.32
C THR A 104 21.80 -2.52 -8.26
N GLY A 105 22.04 -2.20 -9.54
CA GLY A 105 22.40 -3.18 -10.59
C GLY A 105 21.23 -3.96 -11.19
N SER A 106 19.97 -3.63 -10.84
CA SER A 106 18.76 -4.27 -11.35
C SER A 106 17.62 -3.28 -11.53
N GLU A 107 16.76 -3.56 -12.49
CA GLU A 107 15.51 -2.82 -12.69
C GLU A 107 14.37 -3.82 -12.90
N ARG A 108 13.22 -3.55 -12.28
CA ARG A 108 12.02 -4.36 -12.44
C ARG A 108 10.85 -3.48 -12.86
N GLY A 109 10.40 -3.64 -14.10
CA GLY A 109 9.24 -2.96 -14.64
C GLY A 109 7.95 -3.75 -14.40
N VAL A 110 6.90 -3.05 -14.00
CA VAL A 110 5.53 -3.59 -13.92
C VAL A 110 4.65 -2.76 -14.81
N TYR A 111 4.04 -3.40 -15.78
CA TYR A 111 3.09 -2.83 -16.73
C TYR A 111 1.71 -3.34 -16.40
N TYR A 112 0.75 -2.45 -16.30
CA TYR A 112 -0.64 -2.77 -16.02
C TYR A 112 -1.55 -2.26 -17.13
N GLU A 113 -2.38 -3.15 -17.65
CA GLU A 113 -3.43 -2.79 -18.59
C GLU A 113 -4.71 -3.59 -18.34
N ARG A 114 -5.77 -2.90 -17.89
CA ARG A 114 -7.12 -3.47 -17.70
C ARG A 114 -7.16 -4.78 -16.92
N GLY A 115 -6.36 -4.88 -15.85
CA GLY A 115 -6.28 -6.06 -15.00
C GLY A 115 -5.13 -7.01 -15.34
N ASN A 116 -4.64 -7.00 -16.57
CA ASN A 116 -3.47 -7.76 -16.98
C ASN A 116 -2.20 -7.10 -16.44
N VAL A 117 -1.27 -7.90 -15.98
CA VAL A 117 0.01 -7.43 -15.44
C VAL A 117 1.14 -8.12 -16.19
N VAL A 118 2.07 -7.32 -16.70
CA VAL A 118 3.33 -7.81 -17.26
C VAL A 118 4.45 -7.31 -16.37
N SER A 119 5.26 -8.22 -15.83
CA SER A 119 6.45 -7.89 -15.06
C SER A 119 7.69 -8.24 -15.85
N TRP A 120 8.61 -7.27 -15.95
CA TRP A 120 9.90 -7.46 -16.57
C TRP A 120 11.00 -7.31 -15.53
N ASP A 121 11.77 -8.35 -15.32
CA ASP A 121 12.96 -8.37 -14.45
C ASP A 121 14.22 -8.36 -15.31
N TYR A 122 14.90 -7.21 -15.35
CA TYR A 122 16.10 -7.03 -16.15
C TYR A 122 17.27 -7.89 -15.64
N GLY A 123 17.41 -8.03 -14.32
CA GLY A 123 18.49 -8.81 -13.73
C GLY A 123 18.36 -10.30 -14.01
N ALA A 124 17.14 -10.81 -13.95
CA ALA A 124 16.84 -12.23 -14.25
C ALA A 124 16.57 -12.47 -15.73
N ASN A 125 16.52 -11.44 -16.57
CA ASN A 125 16.11 -11.50 -17.98
C ASN A 125 14.77 -12.28 -18.14
N ARG A 126 13.78 -11.96 -17.29
CA ARG A 126 12.53 -12.71 -17.19
C ARG A 126 11.33 -11.81 -17.43
N LEU A 127 10.45 -12.26 -18.32
CA LEU A 127 9.15 -11.69 -18.58
C LEU A 127 8.07 -12.57 -17.94
N THR A 128 7.27 -12.00 -17.06
CA THR A 128 6.15 -12.71 -16.41
C THR A 128 4.84 -12.05 -16.81
N TYR A 129 3.93 -12.82 -17.35
CA TYR A 129 2.58 -12.37 -17.70
C TYR A 129 1.57 -12.96 -16.71
N THR A 130 0.70 -12.11 -16.19
CA THR A 130 -0.39 -12.49 -15.27
C THR A 130 -1.68 -11.92 -15.81
N GLU A 131 -2.63 -12.78 -16.11
CA GLU A 131 -3.94 -12.37 -16.62
C GLU A 131 -4.83 -11.74 -15.56
N ALA A 132 -5.78 -10.94 -16.03
CA ALA A 132 -6.88 -10.44 -15.22
C ALA A 132 -7.75 -11.60 -14.74
N VAL A 133 -8.15 -11.55 -13.48
CA VAL A 133 -9.02 -12.58 -12.88
C VAL A 133 -10.42 -12.06 -12.63
N PRO A 134 -11.39 -12.93 -12.45
CA PRO A 134 -12.68 -12.54 -11.91
C PRO A 134 -12.49 -11.95 -10.51
N VAL A 135 -12.75 -10.66 -10.35
CA VAL A 135 -12.64 -9.96 -9.05
C VAL A 135 -14.00 -9.64 -8.45
N GLY A 136 -15.05 -9.99 -9.15
CA GLY A 136 -16.42 -9.80 -8.71
C GLY A 136 -17.42 -10.02 -9.83
N ALA A 137 -18.68 -9.80 -9.52
CA ALA A 137 -19.76 -9.80 -10.48
C ALA A 137 -20.68 -8.59 -10.27
N LEU A 138 -21.16 -8.01 -11.34
CA LEU A 138 -22.30 -7.10 -11.33
C LEU A 138 -23.56 -7.94 -11.42
N VAL A 139 -24.41 -7.84 -10.41
CA VAL A 139 -25.69 -8.52 -10.37
C VAL A 139 -26.79 -7.49 -10.63
N GLN A 140 -27.62 -7.73 -11.63
CA GLN A 140 -28.77 -6.91 -11.97
C GLN A 140 -30.04 -7.72 -11.77
N ILE A 141 -30.95 -7.23 -10.95
CA ILE A 141 -32.28 -7.81 -10.75
C ILE A 141 -33.30 -6.82 -11.33
N VAL A 142 -33.97 -7.21 -12.40
CA VAL A 142 -34.97 -6.38 -13.09
C VAL A 142 -36.36 -6.94 -12.80
N GLY A 143 -37.16 -6.25 -11.98
CA GLY A 143 -38.51 -6.66 -11.59
C GLY A 143 -38.54 -7.79 -10.56
N ASN A 144 -39.77 -8.12 -10.06
CA ASN A 144 -39.95 -9.05 -8.96
C ASN A 144 -39.83 -10.54 -9.32
N ASP A 145 -39.87 -10.90 -10.62
CA ASP A 145 -39.97 -12.30 -11.09
C ASP A 145 -38.94 -12.69 -12.14
N ARG A 146 -37.84 -11.94 -12.30
CA ARG A 146 -36.80 -12.26 -13.29
C ARG A 146 -35.52 -12.76 -12.62
N GLU A 147 -34.92 -13.76 -13.26
CA GLU A 147 -33.62 -14.27 -12.85
C GLU A 147 -32.56 -13.15 -12.86
N PRO A 148 -31.68 -13.12 -11.83
CA PRO A 148 -30.62 -12.13 -11.77
C PRO A 148 -29.64 -12.30 -12.94
N VAL A 149 -29.30 -11.21 -13.60
CA VAL A 149 -28.25 -11.19 -14.64
C VAL A 149 -26.91 -10.95 -13.98
N PHE A 150 -25.95 -11.86 -14.21
CA PHE A 150 -24.61 -11.79 -13.68
C PHE A 150 -23.64 -11.36 -14.78
N THR A 151 -22.94 -10.26 -14.57
CA THR A 151 -21.81 -9.84 -15.43
C THR A 151 -20.51 -9.93 -14.65
N GLN A 152 -19.64 -10.86 -15.02
CA GLN A 152 -18.32 -10.99 -14.37
C GLN A 152 -17.47 -9.74 -14.61
N ARG A 153 -16.83 -9.25 -13.55
CA ARG A 153 -15.84 -8.18 -13.62
C ARG A 153 -14.45 -8.78 -13.47
N TYR A 154 -13.61 -8.51 -14.44
CA TYR A 154 -12.21 -8.93 -14.45
C TYR A 154 -11.32 -7.78 -13.99
N GLY A 155 -10.25 -8.09 -13.31
CA GLY A 155 -9.31 -7.11 -12.81
C GLY A 155 -8.16 -7.74 -12.02
N GLU A 156 -7.43 -6.91 -11.32
CA GLU A 156 -6.43 -7.36 -10.39
C GLU A 156 -7.08 -7.69 -9.03
N PRO A 157 -6.77 -8.84 -8.40
CA PRO A 157 -7.33 -9.18 -7.08
C PRO A 157 -7.00 -8.12 -6.05
N THR A 158 -7.97 -7.83 -5.20
CA THR A 158 -7.80 -6.90 -4.07
C THR A 158 -6.82 -7.44 -3.03
N THR A 159 -6.78 -8.78 -2.88
CA THR A 159 -5.85 -9.48 -1.97
C THR A 159 -4.65 -9.97 -2.76
N ARG A 160 -3.60 -9.20 -2.78
CA ARG A 160 -2.30 -9.52 -3.39
C ARG A 160 -1.16 -8.95 -2.57
N LEU A 161 0.02 -9.48 -2.79
CA LEU A 161 1.23 -8.94 -2.16
C LEU A 161 1.51 -7.52 -2.66
N PRO A 162 1.95 -6.61 -1.78
CA PRO A 162 2.39 -5.27 -2.16
C PRO A 162 3.50 -5.30 -3.20
N ARG A 163 3.44 -4.35 -4.13
CA ARG A 163 4.44 -4.10 -5.17
C ARG A 163 5.01 -2.70 -5.03
N GLY A 164 6.11 -2.40 -5.72
CA GLY A 164 6.67 -1.06 -5.78
C GLY A 164 5.64 0.00 -6.23
N ALA A 165 4.76 -0.34 -7.16
CA ALA A 165 3.70 0.55 -7.61
C ALA A 165 2.76 1.02 -6.49
N ASP A 166 2.52 0.19 -5.47
CA ASP A 166 1.67 0.53 -4.32
C ASP A 166 2.32 1.56 -3.39
N LEU A 167 3.64 1.71 -3.47
CA LEU A 167 4.40 2.71 -2.72
C LEU A 167 4.45 4.07 -3.42
N MET A 168 3.97 4.18 -4.67
CA MET A 168 3.85 5.48 -5.34
C MET A 168 2.95 6.41 -4.51
N PRO A 169 3.33 7.69 -4.31
CA PRO A 169 2.57 8.60 -3.46
C PRO A 169 1.08 8.66 -3.77
N PRO A 170 0.62 8.69 -5.05
CA PRO A 170 -0.79 8.72 -5.37
C PRO A 170 -1.54 7.46 -4.95
N GLU A 171 -0.97 6.28 -5.20
CA GLU A 171 -1.60 5.00 -4.85
C GLU A 171 -1.64 4.79 -3.33
N LEU A 172 -0.52 5.04 -2.67
CA LEU A 172 -0.40 4.91 -1.21
C LEU A 172 -1.38 5.85 -0.49
N ALA A 173 -1.45 7.13 -0.91
CA ALA A 173 -2.36 8.11 -0.31
C ALA A 173 -3.83 7.70 -0.45
N ARG A 174 -4.26 7.34 -1.67
CA ARG A 174 -5.65 6.93 -1.92
C ARG A 174 -6.02 5.68 -1.14
N ARG A 175 -5.13 4.70 -1.10
CA ARG A 175 -5.35 3.46 -0.35
C ARG A 175 -5.49 3.72 1.14
N LEU A 176 -4.60 4.53 1.73
CA LEU A 176 -4.64 4.86 3.15
C LEU A 176 -5.87 5.70 3.52
N LEU A 177 -6.28 6.65 2.68
CA LEU A 177 -7.53 7.41 2.87
C LEU A 177 -8.78 6.53 2.73
N SER A 178 -8.77 5.55 1.82
CA SER A 178 -9.88 4.59 1.70
C SER A 178 -9.97 3.64 2.89
N ILE A 179 -8.81 3.21 3.43
CA ILE A 179 -8.76 2.38 4.64
C ILE A 179 -9.23 3.19 5.84
N GLY A 180 -8.71 4.41 6.03
CA GLY A 180 -9.03 5.31 7.12
C GLY A 180 -10.31 6.13 6.90
N ALA A 181 -11.23 5.67 6.05
CA ALA A 181 -12.51 6.34 5.87
C ALA A 181 -13.29 6.35 7.18
N GLY A 182 -13.66 7.55 7.65
CA GLY A 182 -14.29 7.76 8.96
C GLY A 182 -13.32 8.22 10.05
N ASP A 183 -12.03 8.06 9.88
CA ASP A 183 -11.04 8.63 10.82
C ASP A 183 -10.92 10.15 10.67
N PRO A 184 -10.59 10.90 11.74
CA PRO A 184 -10.47 12.35 11.72
C PRO A 184 -9.39 12.86 10.76
N VAL A 185 -9.71 13.93 10.00
CA VAL A 185 -8.79 14.62 9.13
C VAL A 185 -8.61 16.07 9.53
N ALA A 186 -7.39 16.59 9.49
CA ALA A 186 -7.05 17.95 9.81
C ALA A 186 -6.05 18.56 8.81
N SER A 187 -6.03 19.89 8.68
CA SER A 187 -5.01 20.58 7.89
C SER A 187 -3.68 20.59 8.63
N ILE A 188 -2.59 20.44 7.89
CA ILE A 188 -1.22 20.61 8.38
C ILE A 188 -0.45 21.59 7.48
N PRO A 189 0.69 22.12 7.94
CA PRO A 189 1.50 23.04 7.13
C PRO A 189 1.84 22.46 5.76
N GLY A 190 1.69 23.28 4.74
CA GLY A 190 2.04 22.90 3.37
C GLY A 190 3.55 22.73 3.18
N LYS A 191 3.92 21.98 2.16
CA LYS A 191 5.32 21.73 1.74
C LYS A 191 5.51 22.01 0.25
N ARG A 192 6.75 22.29 -0.15
CA ARG A 192 7.14 22.31 -1.56
C ARG A 192 7.71 20.95 -1.95
N ILE A 193 7.06 20.26 -2.89
CA ILE A 193 7.41 18.89 -3.30
C ILE A 193 7.43 18.85 -4.82
N ALA A 194 8.52 18.38 -5.43
CA ALA A 194 8.71 18.35 -6.88
C ALA A 194 8.31 19.68 -7.56
N GLY A 195 8.67 20.81 -6.95
CA GLY A 195 8.36 22.16 -7.46
C GLY A 195 6.95 22.69 -7.16
N VAL A 196 6.04 21.87 -6.61
CA VAL A 196 4.65 22.25 -6.30
C VAL A 196 4.50 22.65 -4.85
N SER A 197 3.82 23.80 -4.59
CA SER A 197 3.41 24.18 -3.23
C SER A 197 2.13 23.45 -2.84
N ALA A 198 2.28 22.41 -2.03
CA ALA A 198 1.24 21.43 -1.70
C ALA A 198 0.67 21.70 -0.31
N PRO A 199 -0.64 21.94 -0.16
CA PRO A 199 -1.32 21.89 1.13
C PRO A 199 -1.23 20.48 1.72
N GLY A 200 -1.22 20.40 3.06
CA GLY A 200 -1.09 19.16 3.79
C GLY A 200 -2.38 18.76 4.51
N LEU A 201 -2.60 17.47 4.60
CA LEU A 201 -3.70 16.81 5.28
C LEU A 201 -3.13 15.79 6.25
N ARG A 202 -3.62 15.74 7.49
CA ARG A 202 -3.32 14.68 8.47
C ARG A 202 -4.58 13.86 8.73
N LEU A 203 -4.46 12.56 8.52
CA LEU A 203 -5.41 11.55 8.93
C LEU A 203 -4.91 10.93 10.24
N THR A 204 -5.72 10.93 11.29
CA THR A 204 -5.35 10.40 12.62
C THR A 204 -6.27 9.25 12.97
N SER A 205 -5.72 8.12 13.42
CA SER A 205 -6.55 7.01 13.87
C SER A 205 -7.37 7.38 15.10
N ALA A 206 -8.68 7.16 15.03
CA ALA A 206 -9.58 7.37 16.14
C ALA A 206 -9.45 6.29 17.23
N ASP A 207 -9.03 5.08 16.86
CA ASP A 207 -8.93 3.93 17.74
C ASP A 207 -7.54 3.85 18.40
N GLN A 208 -7.50 3.65 19.71
CA GLN A 208 -6.27 3.52 20.50
C GLN A 208 -5.48 2.25 20.19
N HIS A 209 -6.11 1.20 19.71
CA HIS A 209 -5.49 -0.06 19.33
C HIS A 209 -4.83 -0.05 17.94
N SER A 210 -5.03 1.01 17.16
CA SER A 210 -4.30 1.18 15.92
C SER A 210 -2.82 1.43 16.17
N THR A 211 -1.95 0.73 15.46
CA THR A 211 -0.51 1.00 15.44
C THR A 211 -0.16 2.29 14.70
N VAL A 212 -1.08 2.81 13.89
CA VAL A 212 -0.91 4.08 13.18
C VAL A 212 -1.25 5.24 14.10
N GLY A 213 -0.30 6.14 14.32
CA GLY A 213 -0.54 7.41 15.01
C GLY A 213 -1.21 8.41 14.09
N HIS A 214 -0.57 8.71 12.96
CA HIS A 214 -1.12 9.57 11.93
C HIS A 214 -0.48 9.35 10.57
N ILE A 215 -1.17 9.79 9.53
CA ILE A 215 -0.73 9.79 8.14
C ILE A 215 -0.81 11.21 7.62
N ASP A 216 0.33 11.74 7.18
CA ASP A 216 0.44 13.06 6.57
C ASP A 216 0.49 12.93 5.06
N ILE A 217 -0.35 13.66 4.35
CA ILE A 217 -0.45 13.64 2.89
C ILE A 217 -0.37 15.07 2.36
N TRP A 218 0.51 15.29 1.39
CA TRP A 218 0.59 16.55 0.65
C TRP A 218 0.20 16.33 -0.79
N ALA A 219 -0.71 17.15 -1.31
CA ALA A 219 -1.24 16.99 -2.66
C ALA A 219 -1.25 18.30 -3.44
N ASP A 220 -1.22 18.22 -4.77
CA ASP A 220 -1.39 19.38 -5.65
C ASP A 220 -2.79 19.97 -5.45
N PRO A 221 -2.90 21.26 -5.07
CA PRO A 221 -4.20 21.90 -4.79
C PRO A 221 -5.13 21.97 -6.01
N ARG A 222 -4.58 21.96 -7.23
CA ARG A 222 -5.34 22.05 -8.47
C ARG A 222 -5.88 20.69 -8.89
N THR A 223 -5.04 19.67 -8.90
CA THR A 223 -5.35 18.35 -9.47
C THR A 223 -5.76 17.32 -8.41
N GLY A 224 -5.44 17.57 -7.13
CA GLY A 224 -5.60 16.61 -6.06
C GLY A 224 -4.56 15.48 -6.08
N LEU A 225 -3.60 15.48 -7.02
CA LEU A 225 -2.59 14.43 -7.12
C LEU A 225 -1.71 14.42 -5.87
N PRO A 226 -1.65 13.32 -5.10
CA PRO A 226 -0.75 13.19 -3.96
C PRO A 226 0.71 13.24 -4.38
N LEU A 227 1.49 14.06 -3.70
CA LEU A 227 2.91 14.31 -3.99
C LEU A 227 3.83 13.67 -2.96
N SER A 228 3.36 13.56 -1.72
CA SER A 228 4.07 12.88 -0.64
C SER A 228 3.10 12.32 0.39
N VAL A 229 3.49 11.18 0.96
CA VAL A 229 2.81 10.50 2.07
C VAL A 229 3.84 10.16 3.12
N ALA A 230 3.52 10.41 4.38
CA ALA A 230 4.33 10.01 5.51
C ALA A 230 3.45 9.31 6.54
N VAL A 231 3.83 8.09 6.94
CA VAL A 231 3.10 7.27 7.93
C VAL A 231 3.91 7.21 9.20
N THR A 232 3.33 7.66 10.31
CA THR A 232 3.96 7.68 11.62
C THR A 232 3.23 6.70 12.54
N ALA A 233 3.98 5.81 13.17
CA ALA A 233 3.41 4.90 14.16
C ALA A 233 3.00 5.65 15.43
N ARG A 234 2.06 5.09 16.19
CA ARG A 234 1.51 5.73 17.39
C ARG A 234 2.57 6.16 18.41
N ASN A 235 3.59 5.36 18.60
CA ASN A 235 4.65 5.61 19.58
C ASN A 235 5.96 6.07 18.93
N ALA A 236 5.93 6.61 17.71
CA ALA A 236 7.09 7.09 17.00
C ALA A 236 7.04 8.61 16.83
N GLU A 237 8.18 9.27 17.03
CA GLU A 237 8.33 10.70 16.75
C GLU A 237 8.55 11.01 15.27
N ARG A 238 9.08 10.04 14.53
CA ARG A 238 9.42 10.18 13.10
C ARG A 238 8.60 9.23 12.26
N PRO A 239 8.30 9.61 11.01
CA PRO A 239 7.64 8.70 10.08
C PRO A 239 8.45 7.42 9.87
N ILE A 240 7.76 6.29 9.88
CA ILE A 240 8.33 4.96 9.61
C ILE A 240 8.31 4.64 8.10
N LEU A 241 7.36 5.22 7.37
CA LEU A 241 7.28 5.10 5.92
C LEU A 241 7.06 6.49 5.32
N VAL A 242 7.91 6.87 4.36
CA VAL A 242 7.76 8.12 3.59
C VAL A 242 7.86 7.79 2.13
N SER A 243 6.86 8.17 1.35
CA SER A 243 6.90 8.12 -0.10
C SER A 243 6.70 9.53 -0.67
N ARG A 244 7.54 9.94 -1.62
CA ARG A 244 7.49 11.28 -2.21
C ARG A 244 7.98 11.31 -3.66
N PHE A 245 7.42 12.20 -4.44
CA PHE A 245 8.02 12.55 -5.74
C PHE A 245 9.27 13.39 -5.56
N LEU A 246 10.31 13.05 -6.32
CA LEU A 246 11.53 13.83 -6.49
C LEU A 246 11.44 14.68 -7.77
N ASP A 247 10.82 14.14 -8.81
CA ASP A 247 10.48 14.83 -10.06
C ASP A 247 9.08 14.42 -10.52
N LEU A 248 8.32 15.35 -11.10
CA LEU A 248 6.93 15.13 -11.50
C LEU A 248 6.54 16.00 -12.70
N ARG A 249 5.93 15.36 -13.68
CA ARG A 249 5.21 16.00 -14.79
C ARG A 249 3.79 15.48 -14.82
N GLN A 250 2.81 16.38 -14.74
CA GLN A 250 1.38 16.03 -14.76
C GLN A 250 0.85 16.08 -16.21
N THR A 251 1.48 15.28 -17.07
CA THR A 251 1.12 15.07 -18.48
C THR A 251 1.01 13.60 -18.77
N ALA A 252 0.20 13.24 -19.76
CA ALA A 252 0.10 11.87 -20.20
C ALA A 252 1.45 11.37 -20.74
N PRO A 253 1.85 10.13 -20.41
CA PRO A 253 3.00 9.50 -21.01
C PRO A 253 2.74 9.20 -22.50
N THR A 254 3.82 8.99 -23.25
CA THR A 254 3.74 8.49 -24.62
C THR A 254 3.29 7.02 -24.61
N GLU A 255 2.65 6.58 -25.70
CA GLU A 255 2.21 5.19 -25.83
C GLU A 255 3.38 4.20 -25.70
N ASP A 256 4.52 4.49 -26.33
CA ASP A 256 5.72 3.65 -26.30
C ASP A 256 6.25 3.42 -24.86
N ALA A 257 6.08 4.38 -23.96
CA ALA A 257 6.52 4.24 -22.58
C ALA A 257 5.69 3.20 -21.80
N LEU A 258 4.48 2.88 -22.28
CA LEU A 258 3.53 1.98 -21.64
C LEU A 258 3.48 0.59 -22.28
N VAL A 259 4.19 0.39 -23.40
CA VAL A 259 4.23 -0.92 -24.08
C VAL A 259 5.22 -1.84 -23.35
N PRO A 260 4.77 -3.01 -22.87
CA PRO A 260 5.67 -3.97 -22.25
C PRO A 260 6.62 -4.58 -23.29
N PRO A 261 7.82 -5.04 -22.88
CA PRO A 261 8.70 -5.81 -23.73
C PRO A 261 7.97 -7.04 -24.29
N THR A 262 8.24 -7.36 -25.55
CA THR A 262 7.70 -8.57 -26.19
C THR A 262 8.60 -9.77 -25.91
N ARG A 263 8.01 -10.97 -25.98
CA ARG A 263 8.76 -12.22 -25.93
C ARG A 263 9.72 -12.30 -27.10
N ARG A 264 10.99 -12.58 -26.84
CA ARG A 264 12.06 -12.73 -27.82
C ARG A 264 13.04 -13.81 -27.39
N GLU A 265 13.88 -14.26 -28.32
CA GLU A 265 14.90 -15.26 -28.04
C GLU A 265 15.86 -14.81 -26.92
N GLY A 266 16.24 -15.71 -26.04
CA GLY A 266 17.08 -15.45 -24.88
C GLY A 266 16.35 -14.86 -23.66
N VAL A 267 15.05 -14.56 -23.75
CA VAL A 267 14.24 -14.08 -22.61
C VAL A 267 13.49 -15.27 -22.02
N SER A 268 13.66 -15.51 -20.72
CA SER A 268 12.82 -16.48 -20.01
C SER A 268 11.40 -15.92 -19.87
N PHE A 269 10.42 -16.75 -20.25
CA PHE A 269 9.01 -16.38 -20.19
C PHE A 269 8.29 -17.26 -19.18
N SER A 270 7.49 -16.61 -18.32
CA SER A 270 6.62 -17.30 -17.36
C SER A 270 5.21 -16.74 -17.53
N HIS A 271 4.26 -17.64 -17.65
CA HIS A 271 2.84 -17.33 -17.56
C HIS A 271 2.36 -17.77 -16.16
N VAL A 272 1.81 -16.85 -15.39
CA VAL A 272 1.23 -17.16 -14.09
C VAL A 272 -0.27 -17.28 -14.29
N ASP A 273 -0.73 -18.54 -14.20
CA ASP A 273 -2.16 -18.81 -14.19
C ASP A 273 -2.76 -18.18 -12.93
N PRO A 274 -3.87 -17.47 -13.05
CA PRO A 274 -4.63 -16.97 -11.91
C PRO A 274 -4.97 -18.07 -10.88
N ASP A 275 -5.21 -19.27 -11.33
CA ASP A 275 -5.52 -20.43 -10.48
C ASP A 275 -4.31 -20.95 -9.69
N ASP A 276 -3.08 -20.70 -10.13
CA ASP A 276 -1.84 -20.98 -9.37
C ASP A 276 -1.68 -20.14 -8.09
N ARG A 277 -2.55 -19.18 -7.84
CA ARG A 277 -2.61 -18.43 -6.58
C ARG A 277 -2.98 -19.29 -5.39
N SER A 278 -3.66 -20.39 -5.62
CA SER A 278 -3.90 -21.45 -4.63
C SER A 278 -2.61 -21.99 -3.99
N ALA A 279 -1.46 -21.79 -4.63
CA ALA A 279 -0.15 -22.19 -4.08
C ALA A 279 0.25 -21.45 -2.79
N ILE A 280 -0.35 -20.31 -2.47
CA ILE A 280 -0.08 -19.56 -1.22
C ILE A 280 -1.31 -19.54 -0.31
N PHE A 281 -2.50 -19.43 -0.88
CA PHE A 281 -3.76 -19.29 -0.16
C PHE A 281 -4.56 -20.59 -0.19
N GLY A 282 -5.12 -20.96 0.96
CA GLY A 282 -5.94 -22.18 1.08
C GLY A 282 -7.41 -21.90 0.80
N ASP A 283 -8.14 -22.94 0.41
CA ASP A 283 -9.58 -22.84 0.11
C ASP A 283 -10.47 -22.97 1.37
N ASN A 284 -9.91 -23.44 2.48
CA ASN A 284 -10.66 -23.67 3.70
C ASN A 284 -10.59 -22.44 4.61
N PHE A 285 -11.63 -21.65 4.57
CA PHE A 285 -11.76 -20.46 5.40
C PHE A 285 -12.95 -20.58 6.36
N ILE A 286 -12.71 -20.37 7.64
CA ILE A 286 -13.75 -20.13 8.63
C ILE A 286 -13.74 -18.64 8.89
N SER A 287 -14.86 -17.97 8.55
CA SER A 287 -15.02 -16.53 8.68
C SER A 287 -16.01 -16.23 9.80
N PRO A 288 -15.58 -16.09 11.07
CA PRO A 288 -16.45 -15.57 12.10
C PRO A 288 -16.99 -14.18 11.73
N ASP A 289 -18.16 -13.81 12.22
CA ASP A 289 -18.68 -12.46 11.96
C ASP A 289 -17.90 -11.37 12.70
N GLN A 290 -17.16 -11.76 13.75
CA GLN A 290 -16.35 -10.87 14.57
C GLN A 290 -15.07 -11.59 15.03
N LEU A 291 -13.97 -10.84 15.14
CA LEU A 291 -12.70 -11.29 15.72
C LEU A 291 -12.15 -10.23 16.65
N ALA A 292 -11.91 -10.57 17.91
CA ALA A 292 -11.40 -9.67 18.96
C ALA A 292 -12.17 -8.34 19.08
N GLY A 293 -13.48 -8.37 18.83
CA GLY A 293 -14.31 -7.18 18.79
C GLY A 293 -14.32 -6.43 17.46
N LEU A 294 -13.53 -6.86 16.49
CA LEU A 294 -13.51 -6.30 15.13
C LEU A 294 -14.58 -7.01 14.28
N GLU A 295 -15.53 -6.27 13.78
CA GLU A 295 -16.57 -6.82 12.90
C GLU A 295 -16.01 -7.14 11.51
N ARG A 296 -16.51 -8.22 10.90
CA ARG A 296 -16.17 -8.59 9.54
C ARG A 296 -16.75 -7.56 8.56
N LYS A 297 -15.88 -7.00 7.74
CA LYS A 297 -16.29 -6.07 6.69
C LYS A 297 -16.96 -6.85 5.56
N ARG A 298 -18.29 -6.81 5.52
CA ARG A 298 -19.06 -7.41 4.42
C ARG A 298 -18.77 -6.67 3.13
N THR A 299 -18.38 -7.41 2.09
CA THR A 299 -18.00 -6.83 0.80
C THR A 299 -19.20 -6.72 -0.16
N GLU A 300 -20.39 -6.56 0.37
CA GLU A 300 -21.53 -6.15 -0.43
C GLU A 300 -21.46 -4.64 -0.61
N THR A 301 -20.93 -4.19 -1.71
CA THR A 301 -21.08 -2.80 -2.11
C THR A 301 -22.33 -2.70 -2.95
N VAL A 302 -23.45 -2.39 -2.30
CA VAL A 302 -24.57 -1.74 -2.99
C VAL A 302 -23.97 -0.42 -3.48
N GLU A 303 -23.83 -0.22 -4.78
CA GLU A 303 -23.58 1.12 -5.30
C GLU A 303 -24.73 2.00 -4.80
N PRO A 304 -24.46 3.18 -4.17
CA PRO A 304 -25.52 4.06 -3.71
C PRO A 304 -26.24 4.63 -4.94
N GLY A 305 -27.15 3.86 -5.48
CA GLY A 305 -28.21 4.34 -6.35
C GLY A 305 -29.37 4.67 -5.45
N THR A 306 -29.99 5.82 -5.64
CA THR A 306 -31.33 6.17 -5.18
C THR A 306 -32.20 4.92 -5.17
N GLU A 307 -33.01 4.69 -4.13
CA GLU A 307 -33.96 3.57 -4.15
C GLU A 307 -34.62 3.50 -5.50
N PRO A 308 -34.49 2.37 -6.23
CA PRO A 308 -35.02 2.31 -7.59
C PRO A 308 -36.54 2.50 -7.53
N ALA A 309 -37.06 3.31 -8.44
CA ALA A 309 -38.48 3.46 -8.63
C ALA A 309 -39.13 2.09 -8.89
N PRO A 310 -40.42 1.88 -8.57
CA PRO A 310 -41.09 0.62 -8.83
C PRO A 310 -40.92 0.20 -10.30
N GLY A 311 -40.17 -0.89 -10.54
CA GLY A 311 -39.86 -1.41 -11.88
C GLY A 311 -38.42 -1.17 -12.36
N GLU A 312 -37.61 -0.40 -11.63
CA GLU A 312 -36.19 -0.24 -11.96
C GLU A 312 -35.32 -1.43 -11.49
N ALA A 313 -34.20 -1.65 -12.18
CA ALA A 313 -33.26 -2.72 -11.87
C ALA A 313 -32.48 -2.41 -10.60
N ARG A 314 -32.45 -3.35 -9.67
CA ARG A 314 -31.50 -3.31 -8.54
C ARG A 314 -30.14 -3.81 -9.04
N GLN A 315 -29.09 -3.02 -8.78
CA GLN A 315 -27.72 -3.40 -9.13
C GLN A 315 -26.87 -3.49 -7.88
N PHE A 316 -26.11 -4.59 -7.74
CA PHE A 316 -25.09 -4.72 -6.72
C PHE A 316 -23.82 -5.34 -7.30
N VAL A 317 -22.70 -4.98 -6.71
CA VAL A 317 -21.39 -5.52 -7.07
C VAL A 317 -20.96 -6.51 -6.01
N ILE A 318 -20.82 -7.77 -6.40
CA ILE A 318 -20.19 -8.80 -5.58
C ILE A 318 -18.69 -8.74 -5.86
N ARG A 319 -17.85 -8.72 -4.83
CA ARG A 319 -16.38 -8.81 -4.97
C ARG A 319 -15.89 -10.16 -4.50
N PHE A 320 -15.03 -10.80 -5.29
CA PHE A 320 -14.36 -12.03 -4.90
C PHE A 320 -13.06 -11.71 -4.19
N GLN A 321 -12.89 -12.23 -2.98
CA GLN A 321 -11.71 -11.99 -2.15
C GLN A 321 -11.12 -13.32 -1.68
N THR A 322 -9.79 -13.36 -1.59
CA THR A 322 -9.07 -14.54 -1.10
C THR A 322 -8.91 -14.53 0.43
N GLY A 323 -9.37 -13.49 1.10
CA GLY A 323 -9.30 -13.33 2.55
C GLY A 323 -10.38 -12.38 3.06
N GLU A 324 -10.53 -12.32 4.38
CA GLU A 324 -11.53 -11.49 5.03
C GLU A 324 -10.89 -10.31 5.76
N VAL A 325 -11.54 -9.16 5.70
CA VAL A 325 -11.13 -7.95 6.40
C VAL A 325 -12.04 -7.74 7.59
N TYR A 326 -11.45 -7.46 8.76
CA TYR A 326 -12.17 -7.13 9.99
C TYR A 326 -11.75 -5.74 10.47
N GLY A 327 -12.70 -5.03 11.08
CA GLY A 327 -12.49 -3.71 11.65
C GLY A 327 -12.81 -2.56 10.69
N VAL A 328 -12.68 -1.34 11.19
CA VAL A 328 -12.99 -0.09 10.49
C VAL A 328 -11.85 0.93 10.62
N GLY A 329 -11.84 1.93 9.74
CA GLY A 329 -10.81 2.96 9.78
C GLY A 329 -9.41 2.38 9.66
N LEU A 330 -8.45 2.98 10.34
CA LEU A 330 -7.06 2.51 10.43
C LEU A 330 -6.87 1.34 11.41
N THR A 331 -7.95 0.78 11.96
CA THR A 331 -7.93 -0.38 12.85
C THR A 331 -8.51 -1.57 12.10
N GLN A 332 -7.76 -2.11 11.16
CA GLN A 332 -8.17 -3.24 10.32
C GLN A 332 -7.15 -4.35 10.34
N ILE A 333 -7.65 -5.58 10.23
CA ILE A 333 -6.86 -6.78 10.00
C ILE A 333 -7.35 -7.49 8.74
N LEU A 334 -6.43 -8.08 8.00
CA LEU A 334 -6.69 -9.01 6.90
C LEU A 334 -6.38 -10.43 7.40
N VAL A 335 -7.32 -11.33 7.24
CA VAL A 335 -7.18 -12.75 7.59
C VAL A 335 -7.21 -13.57 6.32
N VAL A 336 -6.19 -14.39 6.11
CA VAL A 336 -6.02 -15.20 4.90
C VAL A 336 -5.69 -16.64 5.29
N PRO A 337 -6.38 -17.66 4.80
CA PRO A 337 -5.98 -19.04 4.99
C PRO A 337 -4.72 -19.32 4.16
N LEU A 338 -3.76 -20.06 4.72
CA LEU A 338 -2.56 -20.47 4.02
C LEU A 338 -2.70 -21.88 3.46
N ALA A 339 -2.17 -22.11 2.27
CA ALA A 339 -2.02 -23.44 1.69
C ALA A 339 -1.12 -24.32 2.57
N ARG A 340 -1.33 -25.63 2.53
CA ARG A 340 -0.64 -26.61 3.41
C ARG A 340 0.87 -26.59 3.23
N GLU A 341 1.34 -26.37 2.02
CA GLU A 341 2.74 -26.31 1.64
C GLU A 341 3.49 -25.16 2.30
N VAL A 342 2.81 -24.03 2.47
CA VAL A 342 3.37 -22.79 3.05
C VAL A 342 3.22 -22.76 4.57
N SER A 343 2.22 -23.46 5.10
CA SER A 343 1.78 -23.37 6.51
C SER A 343 2.87 -23.70 7.53
N ARG A 344 3.67 -24.76 7.30
CA ARG A 344 4.73 -25.19 8.24
C ARG A 344 5.86 -24.17 8.29
N ASP A 345 6.28 -23.71 7.13
CA ASP A 345 7.36 -22.73 7.02
C ASP A 345 6.94 -21.36 7.57
N ALA A 346 5.72 -20.93 7.30
CA ALA A 346 5.20 -19.67 7.83
C ALA A 346 5.21 -19.63 9.36
N LEU A 347 4.72 -20.69 10.04
CA LEU A 347 4.71 -20.77 11.50
C LEU A 347 6.12 -20.84 12.08
N ARG A 348 7.03 -21.63 11.48
CA ARG A 348 8.42 -21.77 11.90
C ARG A 348 9.15 -20.43 11.81
N ILE A 349 9.01 -19.72 10.69
CA ILE A 349 9.70 -18.47 10.44
C ILE A 349 9.13 -17.36 11.31
N ALA A 350 7.80 -17.21 11.36
CA ALA A 350 7.17 -16.24 12.24
C ALA A 350 7.61 -16.45 13.72
N GLY A 351 7.73 -17.70 14.16
CA GLY A 351 8.19 -18.01 15.49
C GLY A 351 9.69 -17.81 15.75
N ASN A 352 10.54 -17.70 14.72
CA ASN A 352 11.96 -17.37 14.88
C ASN A 352 12.18 -15.86 15.02
N TRP A 353 11.28 -15.04 14.49
CA TRP A 353 11.37 -13.58 14.48
C TRP A 353 10.44 -12.90 15.49
N GLY A 354 9.45 -13.63 15.97
CA GLY A 354 8.45 -13.11 16.89
C GLY A 354 8.29 -13.97 18.15
N SER A 355 7.20 -13.76 18.85
CA SER A 355 6.81 -14.55 20.02
C SER A 355 5.96 -15.74 19.61
N ARG A 356 6.29 -16.94 20.10
CA ARG A 356 5.45 -18.13 19.99
C ARG A 356 4.61 -18.31 21.24
N GLN A 357 3.37 -18.71 21.05
CA GLN A 357 2.46 -18.98 22.14
C GLN A 357 1.59 -20.19 21.82
N GLN A 358 1.43 -21.08 22.79
CA GLN A 358 0.42 -22.12 22.76
C GLN A 358 -0.87 -21.56 23.32
N VAL A 359 -1.97 -21.76 22.63
CA VAL A 359 -3.30 -21.32 23.04
C VAL A 359 -4.27 -22.50 22.99
N SER A 360 -5.44 -22.34 23.62
CA SER A 360 -6.49 -23.37 23.52
C SER A 360 -6.91 -23.51 22.07
N GLY A 361 -6.74 -24.74 21.52
CA GLY A 361 -7.10 -25.06 20.14
C GLY A 361 -6.01 -24.83 19.09
N GLY A 362 -4.77 -24.47 19.48
CA GLY A 362 -3.69 -24.35 18.50
C GLY A 362 -2.46 -23.59 18.94
N GLN A 363 -1.70 -23.16 17.96
CA GLN A 363 -0.42 -22.42 18.13
C GLN A 363 -0.47 -21.12 17.36
N LEU A 364 0.15 -20.10 17.90
CA LEU A 364 0.35 -18.82 17.23
C LEU A 364 1.81 -18.34 17.27
N ALA A 365 2.20 -17.56 16.26
CA ALA A 365 3.47 -16.86 16.20
C ALA A 365 3.22 -15.42 15.77
N LEU A 366 3.54 -14.46 16.65
CA LEU A 366 3.28 -13.03 16.45
C LEU A 366 4.57 -12.27 16.20
N ILE A 367 4.63 -11.53 15.10
CA ILE A 367 5.65 -10.52 14.80
C ILE A 367 4.97 -9.16 14.95
N ALA A 368 5.36 -8.41 15.98
CA ALA A 368 4.85 -7.06 16.21
C ALA A 368 5.90 -6.04 15.74
N ALA A 369 5.67 -5.42 14.56
CA ALA A 369 6.45 -4.30 14.09
C ALA A 369 5.72 -2.98 14.40
N PRO A 370 6.41 -1.84 14.42
CA PRO A 370 5.82 -0.57 14.85
C PRO A 370 4.54 -0.13 14.14
N LEU A 371 4.38 -0.48 12.86
CA LEU A 371 3.17 -0.16 12.07
C LEU A 371 2.33 -1.37 11.72
N LEU A 372 2.93 -2.55 11.66
CA LEU A 372 2.29 -3.73 11.12
C LEU A 372 2.50 -4.90 12.08
N SER A 373 1.42 -5.46 12.57
CA SER A 373 1.45 -6.74 13.27
C SER A 373 1.14 -7.86 12.29
N VAL A 374 1.95 -8.91 12.31
CA VAL A 374 1.77 -10.13 11.49
C VAL A 374 1.68 -11.32 12.41
N LEU A 375 0.63 -12.11 12.26
CA LEU A 375 0.36 -13.27 13.09
C LEU A 375 0.14 -14.48 12.19
N VAL A 376 0.79 -15.58 12.53
CA VAL A 376 0.51 -16.89 11.94
C VAL A 376 -0.17 -17.74 13.01
N VAL A 377 -1.37 -18.24 12.72
CA VAL A 377 -2.17 -19.05 13.63
C VAL A 377 -2.39 -20.41 13.01
N ARG A 378 -2.03 -21.47 13.71
CA ARG A 378 -2.40 -22.84 13.34
C ARG A 378 -3.51 -23.33 14.26
N SER A 379 -4.72 -23.47 13.73
CA SER A 379 -5.84 -24.08 14.44
C SER A 379 -5.74 -25.61 14.32
N GLU A 380 -5.75 -26.30 15.44
CA GLU A 380 -5.85 -27.76 15.53
C GLU A 380 -7.31 -28.22 15.35
N VAL A 381 -8.25 -27.33 15.67
CA VAL A 381 -9.70 -27.58 15.57
C VAL A 381 -10.14 -27.63 14.11
N SER A 382 -9.84 -26.58 13.33
CA SER A 382 -10.19 -26.49 11.92
C SER A 382 -9.14 -27.12 10.98
N ARG A 383 -7.95 -27.46 11.51
CA ARG A 383 -6.77 -27.91 10.75
C ARG A 383 -6.29 -26.91 9.70
N THR A 384 -6.63 -25.63 9.88
CA THR A 384 -6.27 -24.54 8.97
C THR A 384 -5.16 -23.68 9.61
N THR A 385 -4.26 -23.17 8.78
CA THR A 385 -3.29 -22.16 9.19
C THR A 385 -3.70 -20.83 8.58
N TYR A 386 -3.79 -19.79 9.41
CA TYR A 386 -4.14 -18.44 8.99
C TYR A 386 -2.92 -17.53 9.05
N LEU A 387 -2.79 -16.67 8.07
CA LEU A 387 -1.95 -15.48 8.13
C LEU A 387 -2.86 -14.28 8.42
N VAL A 388 -2.55 -13.56 9.47
CA VAL A 388 -3.23 -12.32 9.83
C VAL A 388 -2.24 -11.18 9.75
N ALA A 389 -2.60 -10.11 9.08
CA ALA A 389 -1.79 -8.91 9.00
C ALA A 389 -2.68 -7.68 9.26
N GLY A 390 -2.22 -6.74 10.08
CA GLY A 390 -3.06 -5.59 10.41
C GLY A 390 -2.32 -4.44 11.06
N LEU A 391 -3.00 -3.30 11.05
CA LEU A 391 -2.55 -2.05 11.65
C LEU A 391 -3.06 -1.95 13.11
N VAL A 392 -2.97 -3.05 13.84
CA VAL A 392 -3.44 -3.16 15.22
C VAL A 392 -2.31 -3.63 16.15
N ASP A 393 -2.43 -3.31 17.42
CA ASP A 393 -1.43 -3.66 18.42
C ASP A 393 -1.34 -5.17 18.69
N ALA A 394 -0.31 -5.57 19.44
CA ALA A 394 -0.04 -6.96 19.75
C ALA A 394 -1.14 -7.61 20.60
N GLU A 395 -1.81 -6.83 21.45
CA GLU A 395 -2.88 -7.33 22.33
C GLU A 395 -4.10 -7.76 21.52
N VAL A 396 -4.56 -6.92 20.59
CA VAL A 396 -5.65 -7.26 19.67
C VAL A 396 -5.28 -8.48 18.83
N MET A 397 -4.04 -8.52 18.29
CA MET A 397 -3.58 -9.65 17.48
C MET A 397 -3.55 -10.97 18.25
N GLN A 398 -3.16 -10.95 19.53
CA GLN A 398 -3.16 -12.16 20.37
C GLN A 398 -4.59 -12.67 20.60
N ARG A 399 -5.56 -11.77 20.87
CA ARG A 399 -6.98 -12.13 20.99
C ARG A 399 -7.52 -12.72 19.69
N VAL A 400 -7.25 -12.09 18.55
CA VAL A 400 -7.59 -12.62 17.21
C VAL A 400 -7.02 -14.03 17.02
N GLY A 401 -5.77 -14.24 17.41
CA GLY A 401 -5.11 -15.53 17.31
C GLY A 401 -5.76 -16.62 18.16
N ALA A 402 -6.11 -16.30 19.40
CA ALA A 402 -6.79 -17.23 20.30
C ALA A 402 -8.18 -17.63 19.78
N GLU A 403 -8.96 -16.67 19.28
CA GLU A 403 -10.27 -16.91 18.70
C GLU A 403 -10.20 -17.76 17.41
N LEU A 404 -9.26 -17.45 16.48
CA LEU A 404 -9.05 -18.23 15.26
C LEU A 404 -8.54 -19.66 15.55
N ALA A 405 -7.70 -19.84 16.57
CA ALA A 405 -7.24 -21.16 16.97
C ALA A 405 -8.37 -22.06 17.46
N GLY A 406 -9.33 -21.50 18.19
CA GLY A 406 -10.50 -22.20 18.74
C GLY A 406 -11.71 -22.24 17.81
N ALA A 407 -11.69 -21.57 16.67
CA ALA A 407 -12.83 -21.48 15.75
C ALA A 407 -13.22 -22.86 15.20
N ARG A 408 -14.50 -23.20 15.32
CA ARG A 408 -15.12 -24.44 14.78
C ARG A 408 -15.75 -24.15 13.43
N ARG A 409 -15.81 -25.17 12.58
CA ARG A 409 -16.57 -25.12 11.31
C ARG A 409 -18.07 -25.02 11.56
#